data_4231b8ca0bc66b4dbb93644590c469b5
#
_entry.id   4231b8ca0bc66b4dbb93644590c469b5
#
_cell.length_a   1.000
_cell.length_b   1.000
_cell.length_c   1.000
_cell.angle_alpha   90.00
_cell.angle_beta   90.00
_cell.angle_gamma   90.00
#
_symmetry.space_group_name_H-M   'P 1'
#
loop_
_entity.id
_entity.type
_entity.pdbx_description
1 polymer ?
#
loop_
_entity_poly.entity_id
_entity_poly.type
_entity_poly.pdbx_seq_one_letter_code
_entity_poly.pdbx_strand_id
1 'polypeptide(L)'
;PLMNGTTTLLFESTPMYPTPSRYWEVVDRHELTQFYTAPTSIRMLRRMGAEHVEKYDLSSLRVLGTVGEPINPEAWHWYNDVVGRKHCAIVDTYWMTEGGSHMITTLPGAIKSKPGAASKPFWGLEPVLLDSQTGAVIEGFDVEGVLAMSKPWPSLARTILNDHGRF
;
A
#
# COMPACT_ATOMS: atom_id res chain seq x y z
N PRO A 1 6.12 -4.88 11.36
CA PRO A 1 7.57 -5.09 11.54
C PRO A 1 7.91 -5.67 12.90
N LEU A 2 7.57 -4.99 14.00
CA LEU A 2 7.98 -5.39 15.36
C LEU A 2 7.52 -6.80 15.76
N MET A 3 6.31 -7.20 15.39
CA MET A 3 5.78 -8.54 15.66
C MET A 3 6.60 -9.65 14.96
N ASN A 4 7.28 -9.33 13.89
CA ASN A 4 8.16 -10.24 13.14
C ASN A 4 9.65 -10.05 13.49
N GLY A 5 9.97 -9.34 14.57
CA GLY A 5 11.34 -9.08 14.98
C GLY A 5 12.12 -8.15 14.03
N THR A 6 11.43 -7.38 13.23
CA THR A 6 12.04 -6.48 12.24
C THR A 6 12.21 -5.08 12.83
N THR A 7 13.35 -4.46 12.59
CA THR A 7 13.59 -3.07 12.95
C THR A 7 12.68 -2.15 12.16
N THR A 8 12.09 -1.17 12.83
CA THR A 8 11.29 -0.11 12.20
C THR A 8 11.94 1.23 12.47
N LEU A 9 12.16 2.00 11.41
CA LEU A 9 12.61 3.37 11.50
C LEU A 9 11.37 4.29 11.54
N LEU A 10 11.29 5.10 12.58
CA LEU A 10 10.32 6.17 12.72
C LEU A 10 11.08 7.50 12.68
N PHE A 11 10.60 8.46 11.91
CA PHE A 11 11.18 9.79 11.92
C PHE A 11 10.09 10.85 11.78
N GLU A 12 10.30 11.96 12.49
CA GLU A 12 9.39 13.09 12.48
C GLU A 12 9.80 14.09 11.38
N SER A 13 9.09 14.07 10.26
CA SER A 13 9.32 14.98 9.15
C SER A 13 8.20 14.90 8.13
N THR A 14 8.29 15.76 7.10
CA THR A 14 7.46 15.69 5.90
C THR A 14 8.32 15.27 4.69
N PRO A 15 7.72 14.79 3.60
CA PRO A 15 8.46 14.41 2.39
C PRO A 15 9.30 15.53 1.79
N MET A 16 8.92 16.79 2.09
CA MET A 16 9.48 18.00 1.45
C MET A 16 10.47 18.77 2.33
N TYR A 17 10.65 18.38 3.60
CA TYR A 17 11.52 19.11 4.50
C TYR A 17 12.77 18.30 4.88
N PRO A 18 13.98 18.91 4.84
CA PRO A 18 14.31 20.26 4.33
C PRO A 18 14.30 20.35 2.80
N THR A 19 14.26 19.24 2.10
CA THR A 19 14.20 19.15 0.64
C THR A 19 13.38 17.92 0.20
N PRO A 20 12.95 17.85 -1.06
CA PRO A 20 12.25 16.66 -1.61
C PRO A 20 13.08 15.38 -1.60
N SER A 21 14.34 15.46 -1.22
CA SER A 21 15.25 14.31 -1.10
C SER A 21 15.14 13.60 0.24
N ARG A 22 14.40 14.14 1.19
CA ARG A 22 14.44 13.69 2.60
C ARG A 22 14.21 12.20 2.81
N TYR A 23 13.26 11.62 2.11
CA TYR A 23 12.99 10.18 2.21
C TYR A 23 14.17 9.35 1.69
N TRP A 24 14.74 9.76 0.59
CA TRP A 24 15.83 9.03 -0.07
C TRP A 24 17.13 9.11 0.71
N GLU A 25 17.41 10.27 1.31
CA GLU A 25 18.52 10.44 2.27
C GLU A 25 18.40 9.47 3.45
N VAL A 26 17.19 9.29 3.99
CA VAL A 26 16.95 8.38 5.11
C VAL A 26 17.10 6.92 4.67
N VAL A 27 16.61 6.57 3.49
CA VAL A 27 16.76 5.22 2.92
C VAL A 27 18.24 4.87 2.74
N ASP A 28 19.00 5.74 2.10
CA ASP A 28 20.43 5.58 1.84
C ASP A 28 21.21 5.48 3.17
N ARG A 29 21.06 6.48 4.05
CA ARG A 29 21.77 6.55 5.34
C ARG A 29 21.58 5.32 6.22
N HIS A 30 20.38 4.74 6.24
CA HIS A 30 20.01 3.64 7.11
C HIS A 30 19.89 2.30 6.39
N GLU A 31 20.25 2.25 5.11
CA GLU A 31 20.19 1.04 4.26
C GLU A 31 18.83 0.33 4.40
N LEU A 32 17.75 1.10 4.32
CA LEU A 32 16.40 0.56 4.50
C LEU A 32 16.08 -0.44 3.39
N THR A 33 15.53 -1.58 3.78
CA THR A 33 15.16 -2.64 2.84
C THR A 33 13.72 -2.54 2.34
N GLN A 34 12.90 -1.77 3.04
CA GLN A 34 11.50 -1.57 2.72
C GLN A 34 11.11 -0.11 2.93
N PHE A 35 10.34 0.43 2.00
CA PHE A 35 9.81 1.78 2.11
C PHE A 35 8.29 1.74 1.85
N TYR A 36 7.50 2.31 2.76
CA TYR A 36 6.05 2.25 2.74
C TYR A 36 5.45 3.62 2.98
N THR A 37 4.64 4.10 2.04
CA THR A 37 4.09 5.46 2.06
C THR A 37 2.75 5.57 1.32
N ALA A 38 2.14 6.75 1.35
CA ALA A 38 0.91 7.02 0.62
C ALA A 38 1.18 7.41 -0.85
N PRO A 39 0.32 7.01 -1.79
CA PRO A 39 0.39 7.43 -3.20
C PRO A 39 0.42 8.96 -3.40
N THR A 40 -0.25 9.72 -2.55
CA THR A 40 -0.17 11.19 -2.56
C THR A 40 1.26 11.70 -2.38
N SER A 41 2.05 11.10 -1.47
CA SER A 41 3.47 11.45 -1.30
C SER A 41 4.28 11.10 -2.55
N ILE A 42 4.03 9.95 -3.17
CA ILE A 42 4.71 9.53 -4.40
C ILE A 42 4.39 10.49 -5.56
N ARG A 43 3.11 10.86 -5.74
CA ARG A 43 2.71 11.83 -6.77
C ARG A 43 3.36 13.19 -6.57
N MET A 44 3.46 13.64 -5.32
CA MET A 44 4.12 14.90 -4.98
C MET A 44 5.62 14.85 -5.29
N LEU A 45 6.32 13.83 -4.84
CA LEU A 45 7.76 13.66 -5.07
C LEU A 45 8.10 13.48 -6.55
N ARG A 46 7.26 12.76 -7.32
CA ARG A 46 7.38 12.66 -8.77
C ARG A 46 7.37 14.04 -9.46
N ARG A 47 6.53 14.96 -9.00
CA ARG A 47 6.46 16.34 -9.57
C ARG A 47 7.71 17.15 -9.28
N MET A 48 8.47 16.80 -8.24
CA MET A 48 9.71 17.50 -7.88
C MET A 48 10.91 17.08 -8.73
N GLY A 49 10.79 15.96 -9.46
CA GLY A 49 11.85 15.47 -10.34
C GLY A 49 12.59 14.24 -9.82
N ALA A 50 13.21 13.50 -10.73
CA ALA A 50 13.96 12.30 -10.42
C ALA A 50 15.32 12.60 -9.77
N GLU A 51 15.89 13.77 -10.00
CA GLU A 51 17.19 14.21 -9.47
C GLU A 51 17.26 14.20 -7.94
N HIS A 52 16.12 14.30 -7.27
CA HIS A 52 16.03 14.20 -5.82
C HIS A 52 16.20 12.75 -5.31
N VAL A 53 15.97 11.76 -6.19
CA VAL A 53 16.09 10.33 -5.92
C VAL A 53 17.46 9.81 -6.35
N GLU A 54 17.85 10.14 -7.59
CA GLU A 54 18.98 9.53 -8.31
C GLU A 54 20.34 9.74 -7.65
N LYS A 55 20.49 10.80 -6.87
CA LYS A 55 21.74 11.12 -6.15
C LYS A 55 22.02 10.24 -4.92
N TYR A 56 21.05 9.40 -4.53
CA TYR A 56 21.18 8.52 -3.36
C TYR A 56 21.32 7.05 -3.78
N ASP A 57 22.01 6.28 -2.96
CA ASP A 57 22.05 4.83 -3.13
C ASP A 57 20.83 4.17 -2.49
N LEU A 58 19.95 3.69 -3.31
CA LEU A 58 18.74 2.98 -2.89
C LEU A 58 18.84 1.47 -3.13
N SER A 59 20.05 0.93 -3.34
CA SER A 59 20.28 -0.48 -3.68
C SER A 59 19.88 -1.45 -2.54
N SER A 60 19.78 -0.95 -1.32
CA SER A 60 19.27 -1.70 -0.17
C SER A 60 17.78 -2.03 -0.26
N LEU A 61 16.98 -1.21 -0.97
CA LEU A 61 15.54 -1.41 -1.11
C LEU A 61 15.21 -2.71 -1.85
N ARG A 62 14.23 -3.43 -1.34
CA ARG A 62 13.66 -4.67 -1.91
C ARG A 62 12.16 -4.57 -2.13
N VAL A 63 11.47 -3.84 -1.26
CA VAL A 63 10.01 -3.70 -1.30
C VAL A 63 9.63 -2.23 -1.20
N LEU A 64 8.77 -1.81 -2.11
CA LEU A 64 8.14 -0.50 -2.13
C LEU A 64 6.64 -0.66 -1.94
N GLY A 65 6.12 -0.21 -0.81
CA GLY A 65 4.71 -0.36 -0.48
C GLY A 65 3.92 0.94 -0.61
N THR A 66 2.63 0.81 -0.90
CA THR A 66 1.67 1.91 -0.93
C THR A 66 0.39 1.57 -0.20
N VAL A 67 -0.24 2.58 0.40
CA VAL A 67 -1.45 2.42 1.21
C VAL A 67 -2.26 3.70 1.32
N GLY A 68 -3.55 3.54 1.63
CA GLY A 68 -4.48 4.60 2.01
C GLY A 68 -5.32 5.14 0.88
N GLU A 69 -4.88 4.97 -0.36
CA GLU A 69 -5.60 5.35 -1.58
C GLU A 69 -5.07 4.55 -2.77
N PRO A 70 -5.82 4.42 -3.87
CA PRO A 70 -5.29 3.80 -5.08
C PRO A 70 -4.11 4.58 -5.66
N ILE A 71 -3.06 3.87 -6.06
CA ILE A 71 -1.95 4.45 -6.81
C ILE A 71 -2.27 4.43 -8.30
N ASN A 72 -2.26 5.59 -8.96
CA ASN A 72 -2.46 5.65 -10.40
C ASN A 72 -1.25 5.05 -11.17
N PRO A 73 -1.46 4.52 -12.39
CA PRO A 73 -0.41 3.83 -13.15
C PRO A 73 0.86 4.66 -13.34
N GLU A 74 0.76 5.97 -13.61
CA GLU A 74 1.94 6.82 -13.83
C GLU A 74 2.79 6.97 -12.56
N ALA A 75 2.18 7.10 -11.39
CA ALA A 75 2.88 7.16 -10.12
C ALA A 75 3.50 5.79 -9.77
N TRP A 76 2.78 4.70 -10.07
CA TRP A 76 3.27 3.35 -9.91
C TRP A 76 4.52 3.10 -10.78
N HIS A 77 4.50 3.49 -12.06
CA HIS A 77 5.66 3.34 -12.95
C HIS A 77 6.84 4.18 -12.48
N TRP A 78 6.62 5.43 -12.10
CA TRP A 78 7.69 6.25 -11.55
C TRP A 78 8.30 5.64 -10.28
N TYR A 79 7.46 5.11 -9.39
CA TYR A 79 7.89 4.47 -8.15
C TYR A 79 8.70 3.20 -8.44
N ASN A 80 8.27 2.39 -9.40
CA ASN A 80 9.00 1.21 -9.86
C ASN A 80 10.32 1.55 -10.56
N ASP A 81 10.28 2.49 -11.51
CA ASP A 81 11.39 2.73 -12.45
C ASP A 81 12.48 3.61 -11.83
N VAL A 82 12.10 4.67 -11.12
CA VAL A 82 13.02 5.66 -10.55
C VAL A 82 13.45 5.27 -9.15
N VAL A 83 12.51 5.00 -8.24
CA VAL A 83 12.83 4.65 -6.85
C VAL A 83 13.29 3.20 -6.75
N GLY A 84 12.51 2.29 -7.29
CA GLY A 84 12.77 0.85 -7.25
C GLY A 84 13.80 0.36 -8.25
N ARG A 85 14.20 1.20 -9.23
CA ARG A 85 15.15 0.84 -10.30
C ARG A 85 14.80 -0.50 -10.98
N LYS A 86 13.50 -0.84 -11.03
CA LYS A 86 12.91 -2.08 -11.60
C LYS A 86 13.31 -3.39 -10.90
N HIS A 87 13.96 -3.34 -9.75
CA HIS A 87 14.32 -4.54 -8.99
C HIS A 87 13.55 -4.70 -7.68
N CYS A 88 12.85 -3.66 -7.22
CA CYS A 88 11.98 -3.75 -6.05
C CYS A 88 10.62 -4.34 -6.42
N ALA A 89 10.05 -5.12 -5.49
CA ALA A 89 8.65 -5.49 -5.58
C ALA A 89 7.76 -4.31 -5.18
N ILE A 90 6.79 -3.95 -6.04
CA ILE A 90 5.77 -2.97 -5.68
C ILE A 90 4.60 -3.70 -5.01
N VAL A 91 4.28 -3.31 -3.79
CA VAL A 91 3.22 -3.88 -2.96
C VAL A 91 2.19 -2.81 -2.67
N ASP A 92 1.16 -2.75 -3.49
CA ASP A 92 0.00 -1.92 -3.23
C ASP A 92 -0.95 -2.65 -2.28
N THR A 93 -1.45 -1.96 -1.26
CA THR A 93 -2.24 -2.57 -0.18
C THR A 93 -3.55 -1.85 0.00
N TYR A 94 -4.63 -2.61 0.08
CA TYR A 94 -5.93 -2.13 0.51
C TYR A 94 -6.28 -2.69 1.89
N TRP A 95 -6.67 -1.83 2.78
CA TRP A 95 -7.22 -2.17 4.08
C TRP A 95 -8.04 -1.00 4.64
N MET A 96 -8.77 -1.25 5.69
CA MET A 96 -9.51 -0.25 6.44
C MET A 96 -9.29 -0.47 7.94
N THR A 97 -9.55 0.54 8.76
CA THR A 97 -9.36 0.48 10.20
C THR A 97 -10.11 -0.69 10.83
N GLU A 98 -11.34 -0.91 10.41
CA GLU A 98 -12.20 -2.00 10.88
C GLU A 98 -11.66 -3.38 10.51
N GLY A 99 -10.93 -3.49 9.41
CA GLY A 99 -10.34 -4.75 8.93
C GLY A 99 -9.13 -5.21 9.74
N GLY A 100 -8.42 -4.29 10.37
CA GLY A 100 -7.29 -4.56 11.27
C GLY A 100 -6.00 -5.09 10.62
N SER A 101 -6.04 -5.49 9.35
CA SER A 101 -4.89 -5.96 8.57
C SER A 101 -5.07 -5.72 7.08
N HIS A 102 -4.06 -6.04 6.28
CA HIS A 102 -4.17 -6.01 4.83
C HIS A 102 -5.25 -6.96 4.34
N MET A 103 -6.15 -6.45 3.51
CA MET A 103 -7.31 -7.20 2.99
C MET A 103 -7.10 -7.63 1.54
N ILE A 104 -6.59 -6.72 0.71
CA ILE A 104 -6.23 -6.99 -0.69
C ILE A 104 -4.83 -6.45 -0.92
N THR A 105 -3.94 -7.25 -1.50
CA THR A 105 -2.55 -6.87 -1.68
C THR A 105 -1.85 -7.68 -2.74
N THR A 106 -0.81 -7.11 -3.30
CA THR A 106 0.15 -7.85 -4.12
C THR A 106 1.07 -8.68 -3.23
N LEU A 107 1.27 -9.94 -3.58
CA LEU A 107 2.19 -10.85 -2.89
C LEU A 107 3.42 -11.10 -3.80
N PRO A 108 4.58 -10.51 -3.48
CA PRO A 108 5.79 -10.67 -4.28
C PRO A 108 6.16 -12.14 -4.47
N GLY A 109 6.47 -12.51 -5.71
CA GLY A 109 6.79 -13.88 -6.07
C GLY A 109 5.59 -14.82 -6.31
N ALA A 110 4.42 -14.49 -5.76
CA ALA A 110 3.20 -15.29 -5.91
C ALA A 110 2.17 -14.66 -6.87
N ILE A 111 2.09 -13.34 -6.89
CA ILE A 111 1.11 -12.59 -7.70
C ILE A 111 1.84 -11.57 -8.54
N LYS A 112 1.53 -11.54 -9.85
CA LYS A 112 2.03 -10.49 -10.73
C LYS A 112 1.39 -9.16 -10.35
N SER A 113 2.22 -8.15 -10.07
CA SER A 113 1.74 -6.80 -9.79
C SER A 113 1.09 -6.18 -11.04
N LYS A 114 0.06 -5.39 -10.82
CA LYS A 114 -0.63 -4.62 -11.86
C LYS A 114 -0.67 -3.15 -11.43
N PRO A 115 -0.14 -2.22 -12.24
CA PRO A 115 -0.24 -0.80 -11.94
C PRO A 115 -1.69 -0.37 -11.69
N GLY A 116 -1.93 0.31 -10.57
CA GLY A 116 -3.26 0.79 -10.20
C GLY A 116 -4.17 -0.25 -9.53
N ALA A 117 -3.65 -1.40 -9.11
CA ALA A 117 -4.46 -2.42 -8.45
C ALA A 117 -3.74 -3.05 -7.26
N ALA A 118 -4.44 -3.17 -6.13
CA ALA A 118 -3.97 -3.93 -4.97
C ALA A 118 -3.94 -5.45 -5.25
N SER A 119 -4.59 -5.92 -6.27
CA SER A 119 -4.55 -7.23 -6.93
C SER A 119 -5.49 -8.30 -6.35
N LYS A 120 -5.09 -9.03 -5.34
CA LYS A 120 -5.81 -10.23 -4.86
C LYS A 120 -6.14 -10.14 -3.38
N PRO A 121 -7.24 -10.77 -2.95
CA PRO A 121 -7.51 -10.90 -1.53
C PRO A 121 -6.39 -11.64 -0.81
N PHE A 122 -6.09 -11.20 0.42
CA PHE A 122 -5.19 -11.92 1.30
C PHE A 122 -5.83 -13.23 1.76
N TRP A 123 -5.02 -14.20 2.18
CA TRP A 123 -5.53 -15.51 2.56
C TRP A 123 -6.58 -15.46 3.66
N GLY A 124 -7.68 -16.16 3.45
CA GLY A 124 -8.80 -16.23 4.38
C GLY A 124 -9.82 -15.10 4.23
N LEU A 125 -9.61 -14.17 3.29
CA LEU A 125 -10.60 -13.14 2.97
C LEU A 125 -11.37 -13.51 1.69
N GLU A 126 -12.68 -13.30 1.71
CA GLU A 126 -13.58 -13.57 0.62
C GLU A 126 -14.33 -12.29 0.21
N PRO A 127 -13.71 -11.43 -0.61
CA PRO A 127 -14.38 -10.23 -1.12
C PRO A 127 -15.48 -10.62 -2.12
N VAL A 128 -16.56 -9.85 -2.07
CA VAL A 128 -17.66 -9.89 -3.03
C VAL A 128 -17.99 -8.48 -3.47
N LEU A 129 -18.56 -8.34 -4.66
CA LEU A 129 -19.14 -7.08 -5.11
C LEU A 129 -20.66 -7.13 -4.94
N LEU A 130 -21.21 -6.09 -4.38
CA LEU A 130 -22.64 -5.96 -4.16
C LEU A 130 -23.21 -4.84 -5.03
N ASP A 131 -24.37 -5.07 -5.58
CA ASP A 131 -25.17 -4.02 -6.20
C ASP A 131 -25.59 -3.00 -5.12
N SER A 132 -25.35 -1.73 -5.39
CA SER A 132 -25.58 -0.66 -4.41
C SER A 132 -27.05 -0.38 -4.09
N GLN A 133 -27.97 -0.85 -4.93
CA GLN A 133 -29.41 -0.62 -4.78
C GLN A 133 -30.11 -1.82 -4.14
N THR A 134 -29.75 -3.02 -4.56
CA THR A 134 -30.41 -4.25 -4.15
C THR A 134 -29.66 -5.02 -3.07
N GLY A 135 -28.36 -4.78 -2.92
CA GLY A 135 -27.48 -5.57 -2.06
C GLY A 135 -27.17 -6.97 -2.61
N ALA A 136 -27.62 -7.29 -3.82
CA ALA A 136 -27.35 -8.59 -4.45
C ALA A 136 -25.88 -8.73 -4.84
N VAL A 137 -25.34 -9.94 -4.74
CA VAL A 137 -23.97 -10.24 -5.20
C VAL A 137 -23.91 -10.12 -6.72
N ILE A 138 -22.92 -9.39 -7.21
CA ILE A 138 -22.63 -9.25 -8.63
C ILE A 138 -21.54 -10.26 -8.98
N GLU A 139 -21.83 -11.13 -9.94
CA GLU A 139 -20.88 -12.10 -10.49
C GLU A 139 -20.40 -11.68 -11.88
N GLY A 140 -19.19 -12.10 -12.25
CA GLY A 140 -18.64 -11.87 -13.59
C GLY A 140 -17.29 -11.18 -13.60
N PHE A 141 -16.86 -10.79 -14.82
CA PHE A 141 -15.63 -10.04 -15.06
C PHE A 141 -15.99 -8.65 -15.55
N ASP A 142 -15.12 -7.68 -15.32
CA ASP A 142 -15.31 -6.27 -15.71
C ASP A 142 -16.62 -5.66 -15.15
N VAL A 143 -16.94 -6.03 -13.91
CA VAL A 143 -18.10 -5.53 -13.18
C VAL A 143 -17.70 -4.58 -12.08
N GLU A 144 -18.58 -3.64 -11.76
CA GLU A 144 -18.41 -2.67 -10.69
C GLU A 144 -19.49 -2.84 -9.63
N GLY A 145 -19.11 -2.63 -8.36
CA GLY A 145 -20.04 -2.74 -7.25
C GLY A 145 -19.41 -2.28 -5.93
N VAL A 146 -20.17 -2.34 -4.87
CA VAL A 146 -19.69 -2.06 -3.52
C VAL A 146 -18.87 -3.25 -3.03
N LEU A 147 -17.60 -3.01 -2.68
CA LEU A 147 -16.74 -4.04 -2.13
C LEU A 147 -17.20 -4.41 -0.71
N ALA A 148 -17.49 -5.67 -0.51
CA ALA A 148 -17.84 -6.24 0.79
C ALA A 148 -17.05 -7.53 1.04
N MET A 149 -16.98 -7.94 2.32
CA MET A 149 -16.39 -9.22 2.72
C MET A 149 -17.51 -10.15 3.16
N SER A 150 -17.60 -11.32 2.55
CA SER A 150 -18.68 -12.28 2.79
C SER A 150 -18.58 -13.02 4.13
N LYS A 151 -17.39 -13.07 4.72
CA LYS A 151 -17.12 -13.76 5.98
C LYS A 151 -16.22 -12.93 6.90
N PRO A 152 -16.36 -13.10 8.22
CA PRO A 152 -15.42 -12.52 9.18
C PRO A 152 -14.03 -13.17 9.07
N TRP A 153 -13.01 -12.45 9.48
CA TRP A 153 -11.61 -12.89 9.53
C TRP A 153 -10.94 -12.49 10.85
N PRO A 154 -9.79 -13.10 11.22
CA PRO A 154 -9.21 -12.97 12.56
C PRO A 154 -8.89 -11.54 13.02
N SER A 155 -8.53 -10.64 12.11
CA SER A 155 -8.17 -9.25 12.45
C SER A 155 -9.33 -8.26 12.40
N LEU A 156 -10.54 -8.70 11.99
CA LEU A 156 -11.72 -7.84 11.96
C LEU A 156 -11.99 -7.23 13.35
N ALA A 157 -12.31 -5.95 13.39
CA ALA A 157 -12.77 -5.29 14.62
C ALA A 157 -13.95 -6.06 15.24
N ARG A 158 -14.04 -6.10 16.56
CA ARG A 158 -15.06 -6.87 17.29
C ARG A 158 -16.09 -5.98 17.95
N THR A 159 -15.81 -4.71 18.04
CA THR A 159 -16.68 -3.73 18.69
C THR A 159 -16.15 -2.32 18.50
N ILE A 160 -17.00 -1.34 18.76
CA ILE A 160 -16.64 0.05 18.98
C ILE A 160 -16.56 0.29 20.48
N LEU A 161 -15.47 0.93 20.94
CA LEU A 161 -15.27 1.21 22.36
C LEU A 161 -16.46 1.98 22.95
N ASN A 162 -17.07 1.42 23.99
CA ASN A 162 -18.25 1.95 24.66
C ASN A 162 -19.51 2.12 23.80
N ASP A 163 -19.56 1.52 22.63
CA ASP A 163 -20.70 1.65 21.70
C ASP A 163 -20.89 0.38 20.85
N HIS A 164 -21.00 -0.76 21.53
CA HIS A 164 -21.18 -2.05 20.84
C HIS A 164 -22.48 -2.11 20.00
N GLY A 165 -23.51 -1.41 20.44
CA GLY A 165 -24.80 -1.42 19.73
C GLY A 165 -24.74 -0.74 18.35
N ARG A 166 -23.73 0.09 18.10
CA ARG A 166 -23.49 0.73 16.81
C ARG A 166 -22.62 -0.11 15.88
N PHE A 167 -21.85 -1.05 16.43
CA PHE A 167 -21.00 -1.97 15.65
C PHE A 167 -21.84 -3.02 14.94
#